data_2fae9af37f93a8e9a4fef11f9e84d1d5
#
_entry.id   2fae9af37f93a8e9a4fef11f9e84d1d5
#
_cell.length_a   1.000
_cell.length_b   1.000
_cell.length_c   1.000
_cell.angle_alpha   90.00
_cell.angle_beta   90.00
_cell.angle_gamma   90.00
#
_symmetry.space_group_name_H-M   'P 1'
#
loop_
_entity.id
_entity.type
_entity.pdbx_description
1 polymer ?
#
loop_
_entity_poly.entity_id
_entity_poly.type
_entity_poly.pdbx_seq_one_letter_code
_entity_poly.pdbx_strand_id
1 'polypeptide(L)'
;MDLKKEKIGIVLINTGSPDSPDPQDIRPYLIEFLSDRNIIKVPPVIWQPILRLFIARTRPKKTAPRYQQIWTPNGSPLAVESRAQCDALNKRLAKAGINALCEVGMRYGNPSINHALQRLEAAGCSKIVALPLFPQTAFSTVKTCKEAIQDQVGKHPNLSLEAIVEGYNDNPLYTQALAASIRDAWEYRPGSKLLLS
;
A
#
# COMPACT_ATOMS: atom_id res chain seq x y z
N MET A 1 0.67 -9.28 30.54
CA MET A 1 1.61 -8.75 29.52
C MET A 1 1.32 -7.27 29.40
N ASP A 2 2.23 -6.43 29.82
CA ASP A 2 1.97 -4.98 29.99
C ASP A 2 2.17 -4.25 28.66
N LEU A 3 1.12 -4.19 27.84
CA LEU A 3 1.10 -3.51 26.55
C LEU A 3 1.41 -1.99 26.62
N LYS A 4 1.47 -1.43 27.84
CA LYS A 4 1.81 -0.02 28.09
C LYS A 4 3.31 0.30 27.98
N LYS A 5 4.19 -0.71 27.98
CA LYS A 5 5.65 -0.50 27.90
C LYS A 5 6.24 -0.67 26.48
N GLU A 6 5.67 -1.51 25.64
CA GLU A 6 6.20 -1.78 24.31
C GLU A 6 5.54 -0.85 23.27
N LYS A 7 6.36 -0.25 22.42
CA LYS A 7 5.87 0.57 21.32
C LYS A 7 5.57 -0.29 20.10
N ILE A 8 4.35 -0.19 19.59
CA ILE A 8 3.89 -0.95 18.43
C ILE A 8 4.10 -0.13 17.16
N GLY A 9 4.72 -0.72 16.16
CA GLY A 9 4.79 -0.17 14.81
C GLY A 9 3.62 -0.68 13.96
N ILE A 10 2.94 0.21 13.27
CA ILE A 10 1.89 -0.12 12.31
C ILE A 10 2.39 0.23 10.92
N VAL A 11 2.42 -0.74 10.01
CA VAL A 11 2.74 -0.50 8.59
C VAL A 11 1.45 -0.50 7.79
N LEU A 12 1.05 0.66 7.27
CA LEU A 12 0.00 0.75 6.27
C LEU A 12 0.59 0.36 4.91
N ILE A 13 0.10 -0.71 4.31
CA ILE A 13 0.65 -1.22 3.05
C ILE A 13 -0.33 -0.94 1.91
N ASN A 14 0.15 -0.24 0.87
CA ASN A 14 -0.60 -0.07 -0.36
C ASN A 14 0.20 -0.58 -1.56
N THR A 15 -0.43 -0.67 -2.74
CA THR A 15 0.22 -1.13 -3.98
C THR A 15 1.47 -0.32 -4.29
N GLY A 16 1.37 0.99 -4.16
CA GLY A 16 2.41 1.92 -4.55
C GLY A 16 2.19 2.55 -5.93
N SER A 17 3.08 3.44 -6.28
CA SER A 17 3.09 4.18 -7.54
C SER A 17 4.52 4.53 -7.93
N PRO A 18 4.78 4.93 -9.19
CA PRO A 18 6.06 5.52 -9.57
C PRO A 18 6.38 6.75 -8.71
N ASP A 19 7.65 7.14 -8.64
CA ASP A 19 8.08 8.34 -7.91
C ASP A 19 7.67 9.64 -8.62
N SER A 20 7.57 9.59 -9.97
CA SER A 20 7.03 10.68 -10.79
C SER A 20 6.26 10.13 -12.00
N PRO A 21 5.52 10.97 -12.75
CA PRO A 21 4.84 10.54 -13.98
C PRO A 21 5.80 10.40 -15.17
N ASP A 22 7.10 10.58 -14.98
CA ASP A 22 8.08 10.46 -16.04
C ASP A 22 8.38 9.00 -16.39
N PRO A 23 8.64 8.70 -17.69
CA PRO A 23 8.96 7.34 -18.12
C PRO A 23 10.16 6.71 -17.40
N GLN A 24 11.11 7.54 -16.92
CA GLN A 24 12.30 7.08 -16.20
C GLN A 24 11.94 6.49 -14.83
N ASP A 25 10.99 7.09 -14.12
CA ASP A 25 10.53 6.65 -12.80
C ASP A 25 9.42 5.59 -12.89
N ILE A 26 8.63 5.62 -13.96
CA ILE A 26 7.65 4.57 -14.24
C ILE A 26 8.33 3.23 -14.55
N ARG A 27 9.49 3.25 -15.17
CA ARG A 27 10.21 2.03 -15.57
C ARG A 27 10.58 1.11 -14.40
N PRO A 28 11.31 1.57 -13.35
CA PRO A 28 11.66 0.74 -12.22
C PRO A 28 10.42 0.22 -11.48
N TYR A 29 9.40 1.06 -11.28
CA TYR A 29 8.13 0.67 -10.71
C TYR A 29 7.46 -0.47 -11.49
N LEU A 30 7.37 -0.37 -12.81
CA LEU A 30 6.78 -1.42 -13.65
C LEU A 30 7.59 -2.72 -13.62
N ILE A 31 8.92 -2.63 -13.55
CA ILE A 31 9.77 -3.83 -13.43
C ILE A 31 9.50 -4.53 -12.11
N GLU A 32 9.44 -3.81 -11.00
CA GLU A 32 9.14 -4.36 -9.69
C GLU A 32 7.74 -4.99 -9.65
N PHE A 33 6.72 -4.24 -10.06
CA PHE A 33 5.33 -4.66 -10.08
C PHE A 33 5.10 -5.91 -10.95
N LEU A 34 5.60 -5.90 -12.18
CA LEU A 34 5.42 -7.01 -13.13
C LEU A 34 6.38 -8.20 -12.89
N SER A 35 7.35 -8.08 -11.99
CA SER A 35 8.19 -9.19 -11.56
C SER A 35 7.54 -10.04 -10.47
N ASP A 36 6.47 -9.56 -9.85
CA ASP A 36 5.78 -10.30 -8.81
C ASP A 36 5.01 -11.49 -9.38
N ARG A 37 5.26 -12.68 -8.82
CA ARG A 37 4.61 -13.93 -9.25
C ARG A 37 3.14 -14.02 -8.86
N ASN A 38 2.69 -13.21 -7.91
CA ASN A 38 1.27 -13.09 -7.58
C ASN A 38 0.51 -12.27 -8.64
N ILE A 39 1.22 -11.44 -9.41
CA ILE A 39 0.68 -10.61 -10.50
C ILE A 39 0.82 -11.37 -11.83
N ILE A 40 2.04 -11.86 -12.14
CA ILE A 40 2.34 -12.54 -13.40
C ILE A 40 2.76 -13.97 -13.10
N LYS A 41 1.93 -14.93 -13.54
CA LYS A 41 2.12 -16.36 -13.29
C LYS A 41 3.01 -17.07 -14.32
N VAL A 42 3.65 -16.30 -15.22
CA VAL A 42 4.59 -16.85 -16.22
C VAL A 42 5.93 -17.19 -15.53
N PRO A 43 6.58 -18.32 -15.86
CA PRO A 43 7.88 -18.67 -15.29
C PRO A 43 8.89 -17.55 -15.46
N PRO A 44 9.66 -17.20 -14.41
CA PRO A 44 10.58 -16.05 -14.44
C PRO A 44 11.63 -16.12 -15.56
N VAL A 45 12.11 -17.31 -15.88
CA VAL A 45 13.10 -17.52 -16.95
C VAL A 45 12.61 -17.02 -18.31
N ILE A 46 11.30 -17.17 -18.58
CA ILE A 46 10.67 -16.70 -19.82
C ILE A 46 10.26 -15.24 -19.66
N TRP A 47 9.69 -14.88 -18.52
CA TRP A 47 9.08 -13.56 -18.32
C TRP A 47 10.10 -12.44 -18.17
N GLN A 48 11.18 -12.65 -17.39
CA GLN A 48 12.14 -11.59 -17.10
C GLN A 48 12.83 -11.00 -18.35
N PRO A 49 13.25 -11.79 -19.35
CA PRO A 49 13.76 -11.25 -20.60
C PRO A 49 12.71 -10.40 -21.35
N ILE A 50 11.47 -10.89 -21.45
CA ILE A 50 10.37 -10.17 -22.11
C ILE A 50 10.09 -8.83 -21.39
N LEU A 51 10.00 -8.90 -20.06
CA LEU A 51 9.76 -7.71 -19.24
C LEU A 51 10.86 -6.65 -19.44
N ARG A 52 12.12 -7.04 -19.32
CA ARG A 52 13.25 -6.09 -19.32
C ARG A 52 13.61 -5.58 -20.71
N LEU A 53 13.53 -6.43 -21.73
CA LEU A 53 13.97 -6.07 -23.09
C LEU A 53 12.87 -5.36 -23.89
N PHE A 54 11.62 -5.69 -23.67
CA PHE A 54 10.50 -5.16 -24.45
C PHE A 54 9.56 -4.28 -23.63
N ILE A 55 8.94 -4.82 -22.56
CA ILE A 55 7.89 -4.13 -21.83
C ILE A 55 8.43 -2.90 -21.11
N ALA A 56 9.53 -3.03 -20.36
CA ALA A 56 10.12 -1.93 -19.61
C ALA A 56 10.78 -0.84 -20.50
N ARG A 57 10.93 -1.10 -21.79
CA ARG A 57 11.44 -0.09 -22.74
C ARG A 57 10.31 0.70 -23.40
N THR A 58 9.16 0.08 -23.64
CA THR A 58 8.07 0.66 -24.43
C THR A 58 6.89 1.14 -23.58
N ARG A 59 6.54 0.37 -22.54
CA ARG A 59 5.35 0.65 -21.74
C ARG A 59 5.44 1.93 -20.91
N PRO A 60 6.58 2.33 -20.31
CA PRO A 60 6.68 3.57 -19.55
C PRO A 60 6.22 4.80 -20.36
N LYS A 61 6.71 4.94 -21.59
CA LYS A 61 6.34 6.05 -22.49
C LYS A 61 4.83 6.07 -22.82
N LYS A 62 4.22 4.89 -22.98
CA LYS A 62 2.78 4.76 -23.26
C LYS A 62 1.91 5.04 -22.03
N THR A 63 2.44 4.78 -20.84
CA THR A 63 1.70 4.92 -19.57
C THR A 63 1.86 6.31 -18.96
N ALA A 64 2.97 7.00 -19.22
CA ALA A 64 3.27 8.31 -18.67
C ALA A 64 2.13 9.34 -18.86
N PRO A 65 1.49 9.49 -20.03
CA PRO A 65 0.38 10.44 -20.20
C PRO A 65 -0.80 10.18 -19.26
N ARG A 66 -1.06 8.91 -18.90
CA ARG A 66 -2.14 8.55 -17.95
C ARG A 66 -1.77 8.94 -16.52
N TYR A 67 -0.51 8.75 -16.13
CA TYR A 67 -0.03 9.22 -14.82
C TYR A 67 -0.05 10.74 -14.74
N GLN A 68 0.38 11.45 -15.81
CA GLN A 68 0.36 12.91 -15.88
C GLN A 68 -1.04 13.49 -15.65
N GLN A 69 -2.09 12.84 -16.17
CA GLN A 69 -3.48 13.28 -16.02
C GLN A 69 -3.99 13.26 -14.58
N ILE A 70 -3.48 12.34 -13.76
CA ILE A 70 -3.93 12.16 -12.38
C ILE A 70 -2.93 12.71 -11.35
N TRP A 71 -1.74 13.12 -11.80
CA TRP A 71 -0.67 13.54 -10.91
C TRP A 71 -0.98 14.88 -10.25
N THR A 72 -0.76 14.94 -8.93
CA THR A 72 -0.95 16.17 -8.18
C THR A 72 0.40 16.85 -7.88
N PRO A 73 0.42 18.14 -7.49
CA PRO A 73 1.65 18.80 -7.04
C PRO A 73 2.35 18.09 -5.86
N ASN A 74 1.59 17.29 -5.09
CA ASN A 74 2.09 16.55 -3.92
C ASN A 74 2.46 15.09 -4.21
N GLY A 75 2.38 14.66 -5.47
CA GLY A 75 2.66 13.30 -5.92
C GLY A 75 1.44 12.53 -6.44
N SER A 76 1.56 11.22 -6.54
CA SER A 76 0.43 10.39 -6.95
C SER A 76 -0.70 10.45 -5.92
N PRO A 77 -1.98 10.45 -6.34
CA PRO A 77 -3.12 10.43 -5.41
C PRO A 77 -3.01 9.29 -4.39
N LEU A 78 -2.62 8.09 -4.84
CA LEU A 78 -2.45 6.93 -3.97
C LEU A 78 -1.44 7.19 -2.84
N ALA A 79 -0.30 7.81 -3.15
CA ALA A 79 0.72 8.11 -2.14
C ALA A 79 0.27 9.24 -1.20
N VAL A 80 -0.41 10.26 -1.73
CA VAL A 80 -0.95 11.38 -0.95
C VAL A 80 -1.99 10.87 0.05
N GLU A 81 -2.97 10.09 -0.42
CA GLU A 81 -4.03 9.54 0.43
C GLU A 81 -3.49 8.55 1.46
N SER A 82 -2.54 7.70 1.09
CA SER A 82 -1.93 6.77 2.05
C SER A 82 -1.20 7.51 3.18
N ARG A 83 -0.50 8.59 2.87
CA ARG A 83 0.14 9.46 3.88
C ARG A 83 -0.89 10.15 4.78
N ALA A 84 -1.95 10.71 4.18
CA ALA A 84 -3.02 11.36 4.94
C ALA A 84 -3.72 10.38 5.91
N GLN A 85 -3.96 9.14 5.48
CA GLN A 85 -4.50 8.08 6.35
C GLN A 85 -3.54 7.74 7.50
N CYS A 86 -2.24 7.63 7.21
CA CYS A 86 -1.22 7.38 8.23
C CYS A 86 -1.17 8.50 9.27
N ASP A 87 -1.16 9.74 8.83
CA ASP A 87 -1.16 10.93 9.71
C ASP A 87 -2.43 10.99 10.58
N ALA A 88 -3.59 10.70 9.98
CA ALA A 88 -4.85 10.65 10.71
C ALA A 88 -4.86 9.53 11.76
N LEU A 89 -4.30 8.36 11.43
CA LEU A 89 -4.16 7.25 12.37
C LEU A 89 -3.22 7.61 13.52
N ASN A 90 -2.05 8.18 13.24
CA ASN A 90 -1.11 8.64 14.27
C ASN A 90 -1.76 9.63 15.25
N LYS A 91 -2.53 10.59 14.74
CA LYS A 91 -3.29 11.55 15.59
C LYS A 91 -4.32 10.83 16.48
N ARG A 92 -5.02 9.83 15.96
CA ARG A 92 -6.01 9.04 16.72
C ARG A 92 -5.34 8.17 17.78
N LEU A 93 -4.23 7.50 17.45
CA LEU A 93 -3.46 6.69 18.39
C LEU A 93 -2.97 7.53 19.56
N ALA A 94 -2.38 8.69 19.28
CA ALA A 94 -1.93 9.63 20.31
C ALA A 94 -3.08 10.11 21.19
N LYS A 95 -4.24 10.50 20.61
CA LYS A 95 -5.43 10.91 21.36
C LYS A 95 -5.99 9.79 22.25
N ALA A 96 -5.89 8.54 21.81
CA ALA A 96 -6.32 7.38 22.57
C ALA A 96 -5.31 6.90 23.63
N GLY A 97 -4.13 7.54 23.72
CA GLY A 97 -3.05 7.14 24.63
C GLY A 97 -2.44 5.77 24.29
N ILE A 98 -2.57 5.33 23.03
CA ILE A 98 -2.00 4.07 22.54
C ILE A 98 -0.55 4.30 22.14
N ASN A 99 0.38 3.56 22.73
CA ASN A 99 1.82 3.65 22.43
C ASN A 99 2.14 2.92 21.11
N ALA A 100 1.74 3.53 20.01
CA ALA A 100 1.99 3.00 18.67
C ALA A 100 2.36 4.12 17.70
N LEU A 101 3.08 3.76 16.63
CA LEU A 101 3.46 4.65 15.53
C LEU A 101 3.13 3.99 14.21
N CYS A 102 2.51 4.74 13.31
CA CYS A 102 2.17 4.30 11.97
C CYS A 102 3.15 4.88 10.93
N GLU A 103 3.57 4.06 9.98
CA GLU A 103 4.33 4.44 8.79
C GLU A 103 3.69 3.81 7.54
N VAL A 104 3.87 4.47 6.40
CA VAL A 104 3.41 3.95 5.10
C VAL A 104 4.52 3.13 4.46
N GLY A 105 4.21 1.91 4.02
CA GLY A 105 5.08 1.08 3.22
C GLY A 105 4.41 0.66 1.91
N MET A 106 5.01 1.02 0.77
CA MET A 106 4.49 0.61 -0.53
C MET A 106 4.99 -0.79 -0.88
N ARG A 107 4.08 -1.61 -1.44
CA ARG A 107 4.46 -2.94 -1.93
C ARG A 107 5.43 -2.83 -3.10
N TYR A 108 5.24 -1.82 -3.95
CA TYR A 108 6.13 -1.50 -5.07
C TYR A 108 6.42 0.01 -5.08
N GLY A 109 7.68 0.37 -5.35
CA GLY A 109 8.12 1.78 -5.32
C GLY A 109 8.33 2.32 -3.91
N ASN A 110 8.16 3.62 -3.73
CA ASN A 110 8.56 4.35 -2.52
C ASN A 110 7.39 5.05 -1.80
N PRO A 111 7.50 5.21 -0.45
CA PRO A 111 8.48 4.58 0.44
C PRO A 111 8.25 3.07 0.53
N SER A 112 9.30 2.28 0.45
CA SER A 112 9.19 0.82 0.50
C SER A 112 8.79 0.30 1.90
N ILE A 113 8.28 -0.92 1.97
CA ILE A 113 8.01 -1.60 3.26
C ILE A 113 9.27 -1.62 4.14
N ASN A 114 10.43 -1.90 3.55
CA ASN A 114 11.70 -1.89 4.28
C ASN A 114 12.00 -0.51 4.89
N HIS A 115 11.77 0.57 4.14
CA HIS A 115 11.95 1.93 4.65
C HIS A 115 11.02 2.24 5.83
N ALA A 116 9.76 1.83 5.75
CA ALA A 116 8.82 1.96 6.86
C ALA A 116 9.27 1.20 8.11
N LEU A 117 9.75 -0.04 7.94
CA LEU A 117 10.30 -0.84 9.06
C LEU A 117 11.52 -0.20 9.70
N GLN A 118 12.46 0.32 8.91
CA GLN A 118 13.63 1.05 9.43
C GLN A 118 13.23 2.27 10.28
N ARG A 119 12.24 3.04 9.82
CA ARG A 119 11.73 4.20 10.58
C ARG A 119 11.06 3.78 11.88
N LEU A 120 10.27 2.73 11.86
CA LEU A 120 9.61 2.18 13.07
C LEU A 120 10.62 1.63 14.07
N GLU A 121 11.63 0.88 13.60
CA GLU A 121 12.72 0.36 14.42
C GLU A 121 13.52 1.50 15.07
N ALA A 122 13.90 2.52 14.29
CA ALA A 122 14.59 3.72 14.79
C ALA A 122 13.74 4.51 15.80
N ALA A 123 12.42 4.44 15.70
CA ALA A 123 11.49 5.04 16.66
C ALA A 123 11.27 4.17 17.94
N GLY A 124 11.96 3.05 18.07
CA GLY A 124 11.90 2.15 19.22
C GLY A 124 10.72 1.18 19.21
N CYS A 125 10.10 0.94 18.05
CA CYS A 125 9.13 -0.13 17.91
C CYS A 125 9.85 -1.47 17.83
N SER A 126 9.29 -2.50 18.49
CA SER A 126 9.78 -3.89 18.42
C SER A 126 8.74 -4.86 17.85
N LYS A 127 7.47 -4.48 17.90
CA LYS A 127 6.33 -5.27 17.43
C LYS A 127 5.67 -4.58 16.24
N ILE A 128 5.43 -5.33 15.19
CA ILE A 128 4.86 -4.81 13.94
C ILE A 128 3.47 -5.41 13.70
N VAL A 129 2.52 -4.52 13.41
CA VAL A 129 1.21 -4.86 12.86
C VAL A 129 1.14 -4.35 11.43
N ALA A 130 0.86 -5.23 10.48
CA ALA A 130 0.69 -4.86 9.09
C ALA A 130 -0.79 -4.70 8.74
N LEU A 131 -1.13 -3.58 8.11
CA LEU A 131 -2.47 -3.28 7.62
C LEU A 131 -2.43 -2.97 6.12
N PRO A 132 -2.60 -3.99 5.26
CA PRO A 132 -2.83 -3.76 3.84
C PRO A 132 -4.11 -2.94 3.62
N LEU A 133 -4.01 -1.86 2.83
CA LEU A 133 -5.13 -0.94 2.58
C LEU A 133 -6.06 -1.48 1.49
N PHE A 134 -6.38 -2.77 1.57
CA PHE A 134 -7.30 -3.47 0.68
C PHE A 134 -8.41 -4.10 1.51
N PRO A 135 -9.65 -3.62 1.38
CA PRO A 135 -10.77 -4.17 2.14
C PRO A 135 -11.04 -5.64 1.84
N GLN A 136 -10.89 -6.04 0.57
CA GLN A 136 -11.11 -7.42 0.11
C GLN A 136 -9.77 -8.14 -0.10
N THR A 137 -9.75 -9.44 0.18
CA THR A 137 -8.58 -10.29 -0.01
C THR A 137 -8.45 -10.76 -1.46
N ALA A 138 -7.28 -10.54 -2.05
CA ALA A 138 -6.93 -11.08 -3.37
C ALA A 138 -5.43 -11.44 -3.45
N PHE A 139 -5.07 -12.31 -4.40
CA PHE A 139 -3.67 -12.71 -4.61
C PHE A 139 -2.78 -11.52 -4.99
N SER A 140 -3.27 -10.64 -5.85
CA SER A 140 -2.56 -9.47 -6.35
C SER A 140 -2.50 -8.29 -5.37
N THR A 141 -3.15 -8.38 -4.22
CA THR A 141 -3.22 -7.32 -3.21
C THR A 141 -2.73 -7.82 -1.85
N VAL A 142 -3.62 -8.37 -1.03
CA VAL A 142 -3.30 -8.77 0.35
C VAL A 142 -2.22 -9.83 0.41
N LYS A 143 -2.28 -10.87 -0.46
CA LYS A 143 -1.29 -11.96 -0.42
C LYS A 143 0.11 -11.45 -0.74
N THR A 144 0.29 -10.64 -1.78
CA THR A 144 1.61 -10.10 -2.12
C THR A 144 2.16 -9.16 -1.03
N CYS A 145 1.28 -8.39 -0.37
CA CYS A 145 1.66 -7.56 0.77
C CYS A 145 2.10 -8.41 1.98
N LYS A 146 1.36 -9.49 2.26
CA LYS A 146 1.67 -10.43 3.34
C LYS A 146 3.06 -11.08 3.15
N GLU A 147 3.31 -11.60 1.95
CA GLU A 147 4.61 -12.20 1.62
C GLU A 147 5.75 -11.17 1.73
N ALA A 148 5.52 -9.95 1.25
CA ALA A 148 6.52 -8.89 1.30
C ALA A 148 6.84 -8.44 2.73
N ILE A 149 5.85 -8.21 3.59
CA ILE A 149 6.10 -7.78 4.97
C ILE A 149 6.79 -8.89 5.77
N GLN A 150 6.42 -10.16 5.56
CA GLN A 150 7.06 -11.30 6.21
C GLN A 150 8.55 -11.42 5.82
N ASP A 151 8.85 -11.30 4.52
CA ASP A 151 10.24 -11.30 4.02
C ASP A 151 11.05 -10.13 4.59
N GLN A 152 10.46 -8.94 4.63
CA GLN A 152 11.18 -7.76 5.11
C GLN A 152 11.39 -7.79 6.63
N VAL A 153 10.37 -8.12 7.44
CA VAL A 153 10.54 -8.24 8.90
C VAL A 153 11.60 -9.28 9.26
N GLY A 154 11.69 -10.38 8.49
CA GLY A 154 12.74 -11.39 8.68
C GLY A 154 14.18 -10.87 8.54
N LYS A 155 14.38 -9.69 7.94
CA LYS A 155 15.69 -9.02 7.79
C LYS A 155 15.98 -8.03 8.93
N HIS A 156 15.03 -7.79 9.82
CA HIS A 156 15.13 -6.89 10.97
C HIS A 156 15.11 -7.70 12.28
N PRO A 157 16.26 -8.06 12.86
CA PRO A 157 16.32 -8.98 14.00
C PRO A 157 15.65 -8.43 15.27
N ASN A 158 15.46 -7.12 15.36
CA ASN A 158 14.82 -6.46 16.51
C ASN A 158 13.31 -6.29 16.34
N LEU A 159 12.74 -6.69 15.20
CA LEU A 159 11.32 -6.56 14.92
C LEU A 159 10.64 -7.93 14.90
N SER A 160 9.44 -8.00 15.47
CA SER A 160 8.55 -9.18 15.37
C SER A 160 7.25 -8.80 14.68
N LEU A 161 6.77 -9.64 13.77
CA LEU A 161 5.48 -9.47 13.12
C LEU A 161 4.38 -10.12 13.97
N GLU A 162 3.58 -9.30 14.65
CA GLU A 162 2.54 -9.76 15.57
C GLU A 162 1.23 -10.12 14.85
N ALA A 163 0.85 -9.29 13.87
CA ALA A 163 -0.39 -9.50 13.14
C ALA A 163 -0.36 -8.91 11.72
N ILE A 164 -1.17 -9.51 10.85
CA ILE A 164 -1.50 -8.97 9.52
C ILE A 164 -3.02 -8.93 9.42
N VAL A 165 -3.58 -7.75 9.12
CA VAL A 165 -5.02 -7.60 8.86
C VAL A 165 -5.28 -8.01 7.41
N GLU A 166 -5.90 -9.18 7.20
CA GLU A 166 -6.06 -9.74 5.85
C GLU A 166 -7.29 -9.20 5.10
N GLY A 167 -8.23 -8.54 5.79
CA GLY A 167 -9.40 -7.93 5.18
C GLY A 167 -10.28 -7.23 6.23
N TYR A 168 -11.09 -6.29 5.77
CA TYR A 168 -12.03 -5.54 6.61
C TYR A 168 -13.28 -5.09 5.85
N ASN A 169 -13.63 -5.83 4.79
CA ASN A 169 -14.80 -5.53 3.93
C ASN A 169 -16.14 -5.64 4.67
N ASP A 170 -16.21 -6.42 5.74
CA ASP A 170 -17.37 -6.61 6.61
C ASP A 170 -17.38 -5.67 7.84
N ASN A 171 -16.36 -4.85 8.01
CA ASN A 171 -16.28 -3.91 9.13
C ASN A 171 -17.35 -2.82 8.97
N PRO A 172 -18.27 -2.63 9.97
CA PRO A 172 -19.34 -1.64 9.88
C PRO A 172 -18.85 -0.21 9.66
N LEU A 173 -17.70 0.18 10.22
CA LEU A 173 -17.13 1.52 10.04
C LEU A 173 -16.65 1.73 8.59
N TYR A 174 -16.07 0.70 7.98
CA TYR A 174 -15.69 0.75 6.57
C TYR A 174 -16.93 0.89 5.68
N THR A 175 -17.96 0.07 5.91
CA THR A 175 -19.21 0.10 5.14
C THR A 175 -19.91 1.45 5.28
N GLN A 176 -19.93 2.03 6.49
CA GLN A 176 -20.51 3.37 6.73
C GLN A 176 -19.72 4.46 6.00
N ALA A 177 -18.38 4.42 6.05
CA ALA A 177 -17.51 5.37 5.33
C ALA A 177 -17.72 5.29 3.82
N LEU A 178 -17.81 4.08 3.27
CA LEU A 178 -18.08 3.86 1.85
C LEU A 178 -19.46 4.40 1.46
N ALA A 179 -20.50 4.12 2.25
CA ALA A 179 -21.84 4.61 2.01
C ALA A 179 -21.93 6.14 2.10
N ALA A 180 -21.17 6.78 3.00
CA ALA A 180 -21.08 8.24 3.08
C ALA A 180 -20.42 8.81 1.82
N SER A 181 -19.26 8.28 1.43
CA SER A 181 -18.55 8.70 0.21
C SER A 181 -19.41 8.59 -1.05
N ILE A 182 -20.19 7.51 -1.16
CA ILE A 182 -21.11 7.33 -2.29
C ILE A 182 -22.21 8.39 -2.25
N ARG A 183 -22.83 8.67 -1.09
CA ARG A 183 -23.88 9.69 -0.96
C ARG A 183 -23.37 11.08 -1.30
N ASP A 184 -22.17 11.42 -0.87
CA ASP A 184 -21.56 12.73 -1.11
C ASP A 184 -21.20 12.95 -2.59
N ALA A 185 -20.85 11.86 -3.32
CA ALA A 185 -20.48 11.92 -4.73
C ALA A 185 -21.65 11.71 -5.68
N TRP A 186 -22.77 11.20 -5.20
CA TRP A 186 -23.87 10.74 -6.06
C TRP A 186 -25.04 11.72 -6.10
N GLU A 187 -25.23 12.34 -7.24
CA GLU A 187 -26.51 12.97 -7.60
C GLU A 187 -27.54 11.88 -7.93
N TYR A 188 -28.33 11.48 -6.93
CA TYR A 188 -29.39 10.50 -7.13
C TYR A 188 -30.42 11.02 -8.16
N ARG A 189 -30.66 10.22 -9.18
CA ARG A 189 -31.78 10.41 -10.11
C ARG A 189 -32.66 9.17 -10.07
N PRO A 190 -34.01 9.29 -10.07
CA PRO A 190 -34.89 8.13 -10.14
C PRO A 190 -34.50 7.20 -11.30
N GLY A 191 -34.37 5.89 -11.02
CA GLY A 191 -33.94 4.89 -11.98
C GLY A 191 -32.44 4.73 -12.15
N SER A 192 -31.59 5.54 -11.48
CA SER A 192 -30.14 5.35 -11.48
C SER A 192 -29.74 4.03 -10.81
N LYS A 193 -28.69 3.41 -11.36
CA LYS A 193 -28.06 2.22 -10.76
C LYS A 193 -26.63 2.56 -10.37
N LEU A 194 -26.21 2.14 -9.16
CA LEU A 194 -24.81 2.21 -8.73
C LEU A 194 -24.10 0.96 -9.24
N LEU A 195 -23.02 1.15 -9.98
CA LEU A 195 -22.09 0.10 -10.37
C LEU A 195 -20.83 0.20 -9.50
N LEU A 196 -20.54 -0.85 -8.74
CA LEU A 196 -19.29 -0.99 -7.99
C LEU A 196 -18.33 -1.86 -8.79
N SER A 197 -17.09 -1.40 -8.96
CA SER A 197 -16.02 -2.11 -9.68
C SER A 197 -14.78 -2.28 -8.80
#